data_de16e7b65b406ec4389d1d2567592b31
#
_entry.id   de16e7b65b406ec4389d1d2567592b31
#
_cell.length_a   1.000
_cell.length_b   1.000
_cell.length_c   1.000
_cell.angle_alpha   90.00
_cell.angle_beta   90.00
_cell.angle_gamma   90.00
#
_symmetry.space_group_name_H-M   'P 1'
#
loop_
_entity.id
_entity.type
_entity.pdbx_description
1 polymer ?
#
loop_
_entity_poly.entity_id
_entity_poly.type
_entity_poly.pdbx_seq_one_letter_code
_entity_poly.pdbx_strand_id
1 'polypeptide(L)'
;MDLTAFKSLKILTVLPWPDWLALIVFFIGWVGYAVFARRRSASSMSLLATTNHYRRLWMLQTTWRDVRVVDGVIVQNLSTSPSFFASTTILIIGGLLAVLGTSEKAAVLVKEIPFAAATSALVFDLKVLLLTGVFVYAFFRFTWSLRQYTFGALVMGALPDFRVFERGELSREEYADRAGRVMGLAAESFNDGLRAYYMAFAVIGWFFSPLWFVVGTAGVVYVLYQREFHSDVLAVLKSSP
;
A
#
# COMPACT_ATOMS: atom_id res chain seq x y z
N MET A 1 -1.04 -29.91 -32.66
CA MET A 1 -0.49 -29.99 -31.28
C MET A 1 0.07 -28.61 -30.95
N ASP A 2 -0.66 -27.87 -30.09
CA ASP A 2 -0.52 -26.40 -29.91
C ASP A 2 0.84 -26.03 -29.32
N LEU A 3 1.63 -25.23 -30.04
CA LEU A 3 2.90 -24.64 -29.56
C LEU A 3 2.72 -23.79 -28.28
N THR A 4 1.51 -23.27 -28.08
CA THR A 4 1.14 -22.47 -26.88
C THR A 4 0.98 -23.34 -25.63
N ALA A 5 0.42 -24.53 -25.75
CA ALA A 5 0.30 -25.52 -24.66
C ALA A 5 1.68 -26.06 -24.23
N PHE A 6 2.60 -26.25 -25.19
CA PHE A 6 3.95 -26.73 -24.89
C PHE A 6 4.82 -25.67 -24.21
N LYS A 7 4.65 -24.38 -24.54
CA LYS A 7 5.31 -23.29 -23.84
C LYS A 7 4.76 -23.10 -22.41
N SER A 8 3.46 -23.26 -22.20
CA SER A 8 2.82 -23.16 -20.88
C SER A 8 3.28 -24.26 -19.94
N LEU A 9 3.44 -25.50 -20.43
CA LEU A 9 3.98 -26.60 -19.61
C LEU A 9 5.44 -26.37 -19.19
N LYS A 10 6.28 -25.77 -20.05
CA LYS A 10 7.67 -25.45 -19.70
C LYS A 10 7.78 -24.41 -18.59
N ILE A 11 6.86 -23.47 -18.50
CA ILE A 11 6.85 -22.45 -17.42
C ILE A 11 6.55 -23.12 -16.07
N LEU A 12 5.64 -24.09 -16.04
CA LEU A 12 5.29 -24.83 -14.82
C LEU A 12 6.44 -25.71 -14.29
N THR A 13 7.35 -26.11 -15.17
CA THR A 13 8.53 -26.94 -14.79
C THR A 13 9.75 -26.11 -14.36
N VAL A 14 9.72 -24.78 -14.54
CA VAL A 14 10.83 -23.88 -14.18
C VAL A 14 10.97 -23.74 -12.67
N LEU A 15 9.85 -23.64 -11.96
CA LEU A 15 9.83 -23.51 -10.50
C LEU A 15 9.53 -24.88 -9.86
N PRO A 16 10.27 -25.27 -8.81
CA PRO A 16 9.89 -26.39 -7.96
C PRO A 16 8.49 -26.20 -7.37
N TRP A 17 7.75 -27.28 -7.13
CA TRP A 17 6.40 -27.22 -6.60
C TRP A 17 6.26 -26.45 -5.27
N PRO A 18 7.24 -26.46 -4.33
CA PRO A 18 7.14 -25.65 -3.11
C PRO A 18 7.13 -24.15 -3.38
N ASP A 19 7.82 -23.68 -4.43
CA ASP A 19 7.81 -22.27 -4.82
C ASP A 19 6.44 -21.84 -5.35
N TRP A 20 5.76 -22.69 -6.12
CA TRP A 20 4.39 -22.45 -6.57
C TRP A 20 3.41 -22.37 -5.40
N LEU A 21 3.52 -23.27 -4.43
CA LEU A 21 2.70 -23.23 -3.23
C LEU A 21 2.94 -21.91 -2.45
N ALA A 22 4.20 -21.53 -2.29
CA ALA A 22 4.57 -20.30 -1.59
C ALA A 22 4.04 -19.05 -2.29
N LEU A 23 4.07 -18.99 -3.63
CA LEU A 23 3.45 -17.91 -4.41
C LEU A 23 1.93 -17.84 -4.20
N ILE A 24 1.26 -18.97 -4.22
CA ILE A 24 -0.20 -19.04 -3.96
C ILE A 24 -0.51 -18.50 -2.56
N VAL A 25 0.22 -18.96 -1.54
CA VAL A 25 0.07 -18.46 -0.17
C VAL A 25 0.33 -16.96 -0.07
N PHE A 26 1.35 -16.46 -0.76
CA PHE A 26 1.67 -15.03 -0.80
C PHE A 26 0.53 -14.19 -1.38
N PHE A 27 0.02 -14.57 -2.56
CA PHE A 27 -1.07 -13.81 -3.17
C PHE A 27 -2.39 -13.93 -2.40
N ILE A 28 -2.71 -15.12 -1.86
CA ILE A 28 -3.88 -15.30 -0.99
C ILE A 28 -3.72 -14.45 0.28
N GLY A 29 -2.56 -14.46 0.91
CA GLY A 29 -2.27 -13.63 2.09
C GLY A 29 -2.41 -12.14 1.78
N TRP A 30 -1.80 -11.67 0.71
CA TRP A 30 -1.83 -10.25 0.33
C TRP A 30 -3.24 -9.77 -0.06
N VAL A 31 -3.83 -10.42 -1.07
CA VAL A 31 -5.15 -10.02 -1.59
C VAL A 31 -6.25 -10.32 -0.57
N GLY A 32 -6.19 -11.48 0.07
CA GLY A 32 -7.14 -11.88 1.10
C GLY A 32 -7.13 -10.92 2.28
N TYR A 33 -5.96 -10.53 2.77
CA TYR A 33 -5.86 -9.53 3.82
C TYR A 33 -6.36 -8.16 3.37
N ALA A 34 -6.04 -7.70 2.15
CA ALA A 34 -6.52 -6.43 1.63
C ALA A 34 -8.06 -6.38 1.55
N VAL A 35 -8.68 -7.44 1.06
CA VAL A 35 -10.15 -7.58 1.01
C VAL A 35 -10.76 -7.63 2.41
N PHE A 36 -10.17 -8.42 3.31
CA PHE A 36 -10.60 -8.52 4.70
C PHE A 36 -10.54 -7.16 5.41
N ALA A 37 -9.41 -6.46 5.32
CA ALA A 37 -9.22 -5.15 5.95
C ALA A 37 -10.23 -4.11 5.44
N ARG A 38 -10.49 -4.08 4.13
CA ARG A 38 -11.51 -3.19 3.53
C ARG A 38 -12.92 -3.51 4.01
N ARG A 39 -13.32 -4.78 4.05
CA ARG A 39 -14.64 -5.19 4.53
C ARG A 39 -14.82 -4.87 6.01
N ARG A 40 -13.79 -5.10 6.81
CA ARG A 40 -13.84 -4.86 8.25
C ARG A 40 -13.77 -3.37 8.59
N SER A 41 -13.13 -2.53 7.77
CA SER A 41 -13.10 -1.08 7.97
C SER A 41 -14.49 -0.43 7.82
N ALA A 42 -15.42 -1.06 7.11
CA ALA A 42 -16.81 -0.61 7.06
C ALA A 42 -17.54 -0.74 8.42
N SER A 43 -17.04 -1.54 9.37
CA SER A 43 -17.65 -1.81 10.69
C SER A 43 -17.14 -0.93 11.84
N SER A 44 -16.52 0.22 11.55
CA SER A 44 -16.00 1.21 12.54
C SER A 44 -14.99 0.71 13.58
N MET A 45 -14.42 -0.49 13.41
CA MET A 45 -13.49 -1.09 14.37
C MET A 45 -12.03 -1.07 13.94
N SER A 46 -11.67 -0.40 12.84
CA SER A 46 -10.29 -0.30 12.33
C SER A 46 -9.70 1.08 12.53
N LEU A 47 -8.35 1.15 12.51
CA LEU A 47 -7.63 2.42 12.55
C LEU A 47 -8.00 3.32 11.36
N LEU A 48 -8.17 2.73 10.17
CA LEU A 48 -8.59 3.47 8.97
C LEU A 48 -9.99 4.08 9.14
N ALA A 49 -10.97 3.32 9.65
CA ALA A 49 -12.33 3.83 9.88
C ALA A 49 -12.33 4.98 10.90
N THR A 50 -11.61 4.81 12.01
CA THR A 50 -11.50 5.83 13.06
C THR A 50 -10.83 7.10 12.53
N THR A 51 -9.72 6.98 11.80
CA THR A 51 -9.04 8.15 11.23
C THR A 51 -9.86 8.81 10.12
N ASN A 52 -10.69 8.07 9.37
CA ASN A 52 -11.63 8.65 8.41
C ASN A 52 -12.74 9.45 9.09
N HIS A 53 -13.20 9.01 10.27
CA HIS A 53 -14.10 9.81 11.08
C HIS A 53 -13.47 11.16 11.48
N TYR A 54 -12.20 11.17 11.94
CA TYR A 54 -11.50 12.43 12.25
C TYR A 54 -11.27 13.31 11.02
N ARG A 55 -11.01 12.73 9.84
CA ARG A 55 -10.94 13.50 8.58
C ARG A 55 -12.26 14.18 8.25
N ARG A 56 -13.37 13.48 8.45
CA ARG A 56 -14.71 14.05 8.29
C ARG A 56 -14.97 15.20 9.27
N LEU A 57 -14.65 15.02 10.55
CA LEU A 57 -14.77 16.07 11.56
C LEU A 57 -13.88 17.28 11.22
N TRP A 58 -12.64 17.04 10.78
CA TRP A 58 -11.77 18.12 10.33
C TRP A 58 -12.41 18.89 9.16
N MET A 59 -12.90 18.22 8.13
CA MET A 59 -13.60 18.87 7.01
C MET A 59 -14.86 19.62 7.45
N LEU A 60 -15.59 19.11 8.44
CA LEU A 60 -16.72 19.84 9.03
C LEU A 60 -16.27 21.15 9.70
N GLN A 61 -15.17 21.09 10.46
CA GLN A 61 -14.62 22.29 11.11
C GLN A 61 -14.13 23.33 10.11
N THR A 62 -13.64 22.94 8.92
CA THR A 62 -13.23 23.91 7.88
C THR A 62 -14.39 24.76 7.38
N THR A 63 -15.63 24.30 7.47
CA THR A 63 -16.83 25.04 7.03
C THR A 63 -17.20 26.20 7.97
N TRP A 64 -16.64 26.24 9.19
CA TRP A 64 -16.83 27.31 10.16
C TRP A 64 -15.72 28.36 10.12
N ARG A 65 -14.62 28.09 9.41
CA ARG A 65 -13.44 28.94 9.39
C ARG A 65 -13.46 29.89 8.20
N ASP A 66 -13.14 31.13 8.46
CA ASP A 66 -12.89 32.14 7.41
C ASP A 66 -11.49 31.97 6.79
N VAL A 67 -10.48 31.74 7.65
CA VAL A 67 -9.09 31.57 7.24
C VAL A 67 -8.70 30.10 7.31
N ARG A 68 -8.27 29.52 6.18
CA ARG A 68 -8.00 28.07 5.99
C ARG A 68 -6.53 27.76 5.67
N VAL A 69 -5.62 28.68 5.97
CA VAL A 69 -4.17 28.49 5.70
C VAL A 69 -3.64 27.27 6.43
N VAL A 70 -4.03 27.06 7.69
CA VAL A 70 -3.61 25.91 8.49
C VAL A 70 -4.11 24.59 7.87
N ASP A 71 -5.32 24.58 7.34
CA ASP A 71 -5.89 23.39 6.69
C ASP A 71 -5.12 23.02 5.42
N GLY A 72 -4.68 24.03 4.65
CA GLY A 72 -3.80 23.84 3.50
C GLY A 72 -2.43 23.24 3.88
N VAL A 73 -1.83 23.72 4.98
CA VAL A 73 -0.57 23.16 5.51
C VAL A 73 -0.74 21.72 5.95
N ILE A 74 -1.87 21.36 6.57
CA ILE A 74 -2.17 19.97 6.95
C ILE A 74 -2.23 19.07 5.70
N VAL A 75 -2.93 19.49 4.63
CA VAL A 75 -2.98 18.72 3.37
C VAL A 75 -1.60 18.55 2.77
N GLN A 76 -0.79 19.61 2.75
CA GLN A 76 0.59 19.54 2.26
C GLN A 76 1.41 18.53 3.07
N ASN A 77 1.34 18.56 4.40
CA ASN A 77 2.04 17.62 5.26
C ASN A 77 1.59 16.17 5.02
N LEU A 78 0.27 15.94 4.83
CA LEU A 78 -0.26 14.60 4.52
C LEU A 78 0.23 14.08 3.16
N SER A 79 0.52 14.95 2.20
CA SER A 79 1.03 14.56 0.88
C SER A 79 2.55 14.33 0.85
N THR A 80 3.29 14.79 1.86
CA THR A 80 4.75 14.65 1.93
C THR A 80 5.20 13.19 1.97
N SER A 81 4.59 12.37 2.83
CA SER A 81 4.94 10.96 2.94
C SER A 81 4.71 10.17 1.64
N PRO A 82 3.52 10.23 1.00
CA PRO A 82 3.34 9.59 -0.30
C PRO A 82 4.34 10.05 -1.37
N SER A 83 4.70 11.34 -1.38
CA SER A 83 5.71 11.88 -2.31
C SER A 83 7.08 11.27 -2.10
N PHE A 84 7.53 11.21 -0.84
CA PHE A 84 8.79 10.58 -0.48
C PHE A 84 8.82 9.10 -0.90
N PHE A 85 7.79 8.34 -0.56
CA PHE A 85 7.71 6.93 -0.93
C PHE A 85 7.62 6.71 -2.44
N ALA A 86 6.91 7.55 -3.18
CA ALA A 86 6.85 7.46 -4.65
C ALA A 86 8.25 7.68 -5.26
N SER A 87 8.98 8.70 -4.83
CA SER A 87 10.33 9.00 -5.32
C SER A 87 11.32 7.89 -4.96
N THR A 88 11.29 7.40 -3.74
CA THR A 88 12.14 6.30 -3.29
C THR A 88 11.83 4.99 -4.05
N THR A 89 10.54 4.73 -4.31
CA THR A 89 10.12 3.51 -5.04
C THR A 89 10.69 3.47 -6.46
N ILE A 90 10.74 4.61 -7.16
CA ILE A 90 11.30 4.65 -8.52
C ILE A 90 12.80 4.31 -8.53
N LEU A 91 13.53 4.75 -7.51
CA LEU A 91 14.96 4.41 -7.35
C LEU A 91 15.14 2.91 -7.08
N ILE A 92 14.29 2.32 -6.22
CA ILE A 92 14.32 0.88 -5.95
C ILE A 92 14.02 0.09 -7.22
N ILE A 93 13.00 0.46 -8.00
CA ILE A 93 12.67 -0.18 -9.28
C ILE A 93 13.85 -0.10 -10.24
N GLY A 94 14.49 1.06 -10.38
CA GLY A 94 15.68 1.22 -11.20
C GLY A 94 16.82 0.30 -10.78
N GLY A 95 17.08 0.18 -9.48
CA GLY A 95 18.07 -0.74 -8.92
C GLY A 95 17.75 -2.21 -9.21
N LEU A 96 16.49 -2.62 -9.06
CA LEU A 96 16.05 -4.01 -9.35
C LEU A 96 16.15 -4.34 -10.84
N LEU A 97 15.81 -3.40 -11.73
CA LEU A 97 16.00 -3.57 -13.18
C LEU A 97 17.49 -3.69 -13.56
N ALA A 98 18.38 -2.95 -12.88
CA ALA A 98 19.82 -3.08 -13.08
C ALA A 98 20.32 -4.48 -12.65
N VAL A 99 19.78 -5.04 -11.56
CA VAL A 99 20.08 -6.41 -11.11
C VAL A 99 19.63 -7.44 -12.14
N LEU A 100 18.46 -7.30 -12.76
CA LEU A 100 18.01 -8.16 -13.86
C LEU A 100 18.94 -8.12 -15.06
N GLY A 101 19.55 -6.97 -15.35
CA GLY A 101 20.57 -6.84 -16.43
C GLY A 101 21.90 -7.56 -16.14
N THR A 102 22.15 -7.98 -14.90
CA THR A 102 23.39 -8.66 -14.44
C THR A 102 23.11 -9.96 -13.71
N SER A 103 21.97 -10.58 -13.98
CA SER A 103 21.41 -11.70 -13.23
C SER A 103 22.33 -12.92 -13.07
N GLU A 104 23.12 -13.27 -14.10
CA GLU A 104 24.07 -14.40 -14.01
C GLU A 104 25.12 -14.17 -12.90
N LYS A 105 25.71 -12.96 -12.85
CA LYS A 105 26.69 -12.59 -11.80
C LYS A 105 26.00 -12.49 -10.43
N ALA A 106 24.83 -11.89 -10.38
CA ALA A 106 24.07 -11.75 -9.14
C ALA A 106 23.64 -13.12 -8.56
N ALA A 107 23.20 -14.06 -9.40
CA ALA A 107 22.85 -15.41 -8.98
C ALA A 107 24.05 -16.20 -8.42
N VAL A 108 25.27 -15.97 -8.94
CA VAL A 108 26.49 -16.55 -8.40
C VAL A 108 26.79 -15.99 -7.02
N LEU A 109 26.74 -14.66 -6.84
CA LEU A 109 26.97 -14.01 -5.55
C LEU A 109 25.97 -14.45 -4.48
N VAL A 110 24.70 -14.61 -4.84
CA VAL A 110 23.67 -15.08 -3.89
C VAL A 110 23.95 -16.51 -3.43
N LYS A 111 24.54 -17.38 -4.28
CA LYS A 111 24.94 -18.74 -3.86
C LYS A 111 26.05 -18.76 -2.82
N GLU A 112 26.86 -17.71 -2.73
CA GLU A 112 27.91 -17.58 -1.72
C GLU A 112 27.38 -17.14 -0.35
N ILE A 113 26.12 -16.65 -0.30
CA ILE A 113 25.47 -16.26 0.96
C ILE A 113 25.07 -17.53 1.72
N PRO A 114 25.53 -17.73 2.98
CA PRO A 114 25.11 -18.85 3.80
C PRO A 114 23.58 -18.95 3.87
N PHE A 115 23.06 -20.17 3.69
CA PHE A 115 21.61 -20.49 3.71
C PHE A 115 20.77 -20.00 2.51
N ALA A 116 21.35 -19.31 1.52
CA ALA A 116 20.63 -18.98 0.30
C ALA A 116 20.38 -20.24 -0.55
N ALA A 117 19.19 -20.36 -1.11
CA ALA A 117 18.86 -21.47 -2.00
C ALA A 117 19.70 -21.39 -3.29
N ALA A 118 20.37 -22.48 -3.63
CA ALA A 118 21.04 -22.61 -4.93
C ALA A 118 19.98 -22.65 -6.04
N THR A 119 19.71 -21.50 -6.69
CA THR A 119 18.70 -21.36 -7.72
C THR A 119 19.34 -21.12 -9.10
N SER A 120 18.63 -21.52 -10.16
CA SER A 120 19.05 -21.14 -11.52
C SER A 120 18.90 -19.62 -11.73
N ALA A 121 19.67 -19.05 -12.66
CA ALA A 121 19.53 -17.62 -13.00
C ALA A 121 18.08 -17.25 -13.34
N LEU A 122 17.37 -18.10 -14.07
CA LEU A 122 15.97 -17.87 -14.43
C LEU A 122 15.04 -17.79 -13.20
N VAL A 123 15.22 -18.66 -12.20
CA VAL A 123 14.43 -18.61 -10.95
C VAL A 123 14.80 -17.36 -10.15
N PHE A 124 16.06 -16.96 -10.13
CA PHE A 124 16.49 -15.70 -9.53
C PHE A 124 15.80 -14.51 -10.20
N ASP A 125 15.80 -14.45 -11.55
CA ASP A 125 15.12 -13.39 -12.30
C ASP A 125 13.63 -13.32 -12.00
N LEU A 126 12.93 -14.46 -11.87
CA LEU A 126 11.53 -14.50 -11.51
C LEU A 126 11.27 -13.92 -10.11
N LYS A 127 12.16 -14.17 -9.15
CA LYS A 127 12.07 -13.59 -7.81
C LYS A 127 12.26 -12.07 -7.84
N VAL A 128 13.27 -11.58 -8.57
CA VAL A 128 13.52 -10.16 -8.76
C VAL A 128 12.37 -9.49 -9.53
N LEU A 129 11.82 -10.17 -10.53
CA LEU A 129 10.66 -9.66 -11.29
C LEU A 129 9.41 -9.52 -10.41
N LEU A 130 9.14 -10.52 -9.55
CA LEU A 130 8.04 -10.40 -8.58
C LEU A 130 8.26 -9.21 -7.64
N LEU A 131 9.47 -9.09 -7.09
CA LEU A 131 9.82 -7.97 -6.20
C LEU A 131 9.65 -6.62 -6.91
N THR A 132 10.10 -6.51 -8.17
CA THR A 132 9.89 -5.34 -9.01
C THR A 132 8.43 -5.05 -9.21
N GLY A 133 7.60 -6.05 -9.51
CA GLY A 133 6.15 -5.92 -9.66
C GLY A 133 5.45 -5.41 -8.40
N VAL A 134 5.89 -5.86 -7.22
CA VAL A 134 5.40 -5.36 -5.92
C VAL A 134 5.72 -3.87 -5.76
N PHE A 135 6.93 -3.43 -6.09
CA PHE A 135 7.30 -2.01 -6.01
C PHE A 135 6.63 -1.17 -7.09
N VAL A 136 6.43 -1.69 -8.31
CA VAL A 136 5.63 -1.00 -9.35
C VAL A 136 4.20 -0.78 -8.88
N TYR A 137 3.57 -1.79 -8.27
CA TYR A 137 2.24 -1.61 -7.67
C TYR A 137 2.27 -0.53 -6.57
N ALA A 138 3.25 -0.56 -5.66
CA ALA A 138 3.41 0.43 -4.61
C ALA A 138 3.56 1.85 -5.17
N PHE A 139 4.37 2.03 -6.22
CA PHE A 139 4.55 3.31 -6.91
C PHE A 139 3.23 3.88 -7.42
N PHE A 140 2.42 3.07 -8.09
CA PHE A 140 1.11 3.51 -8.57
C PHE A 140 0.16 3.85 -7.43
N ARG A 141 0.22 3.14 -6.29
CA ARG A 141 -0.60 3.47 -5.12
C ARG A 141 -0.17 4.78 -4.48
N PHE A 142 1.12 5.07 -4.35
CA PHE A 142 1.61 6.33 -3.80
C PHE A 142 1.33 7.52 -4.71
N THR A 143 1.57 7.41 -6.02
CA THR A 143 1.27 8.47 -6.99
C THR A 143 -0.23 8.74 -7.07
N TRP A 144 -1.07 7.70 -6.97
CA TRP A 144 -2.51 7.87 -6.91
C TRP A 144 -2.97 8.55 -5.62
N SER A 145 -2.35 8.22 -4.48
CA SER A 145 -2.58 8.91 -3.20
C SER A 145 -2.28 10.41 -3.31
N LEU A 146 -1.13 10.79 -3.89
CA LEU A 146 -0.77 12.17 -4.14
C LEU A 146 -1.83 12.91 -4.97
N ARG A 147 -2.28 12.29 -6.05
CA ARG A 147 -3.31 12.87 -6.91
C ARG A 147 -4.63 13.06 -6.15
N GLN A 148 -5.01 12.12 -5.30
CA GLN A 148 -6.20 12.24 -4.46
C GLN A 148 -6.06 13.34 -3.40
N TYR A 149 -4.87 13.56 -2.78
CA TYR A 149 -4.64 14.71 -1.92
C TYR A 149 -4.74 16.03 -2.69
N THR A 150 -4.27 16.09 -3.94
CA THR A 150 -4.46 17.25 -4.81
C THR A 150 -5.95 17.52 -5.06
N PHE A 151 -6.77 16.50 -5.30
CA PHE A 151 -8.22 16.66 -5.41
C PHE A 151 -8.84 17.15 -4.09
N GLY A 152 -8.37 16.64 -2.96
CA GLY A 152 -8.79 17.12 -1.65
C GLY A 152 -8.45 18.58 -1.43
N ALA A 153 -7.25 19.03 -1.82
CA ALA A 153 -6.85 20.43 -1.77
C ALA A 153 -7.73 21.32 -2.66
N LEU A 154 -8.07 20.85 -3.88
CA LEU A 154 -8.99 21.56 -4.77
C LEU A 154 -10.40 21.69 -4.17
N VAL A 155 -10.93 20.63 -3.58
CA VAL A 155 -12.24 20.64 -2.90
C VAL A 155 -12.21 21.65 -1.74
N MET A 156 -11.11 21.70 -0.98
CA MET A 156 -10.96 22.64 0.13
C MET A 156 -10.78 24.10 -0.36
N GLY A 157 -10.00 24.29 -1.43
CA GLY A 157 -9.82 25.63 -2.03
C GLY A 157 -11.10 26.19 -2.68
N ALA A 158 -11.99 25.30 -3.14
CA ALA A 158 -13.28 25.65 -3.70
C ALA A 158 -14.39 25.84 -2.65
N LEU A 159 -14.08 25.71 -1.36
CA LEU A 159 -15.04 25.89 -0.29
C LEU A 159 -15.55 27.33 -0.25
N PRO A 160 -16.87 27.57 -0.33
CA PRO A 160 -17.44 28.91 -0.26
C PRO A 160 -17.22 29.57 1.12
N ASP A 161 -17.54 30.83 1.20
CA ASP A 161 -17.55 31.59 2.45
C ASP A 161 -18.45 30.91 3.48
N PHE A 162 -18.08 30.94 4.77
CA PHE A 162 -18.83 30.33 5.86
C PHE A 162 -20.28 30.86 5.95
N ARG A 163 -20.54 32.08 5.51
CA ARG A 163 -21.87 32.72 5.49
C ARG A 163 -22.86 32.01 4.55
N VAL A 164 -22.38 31.35 3.51
CA VAL A 164 -23.23 30.54 2.61
C VAL A 164 -23.87 29.38 3.37
N PHE A 165 -23.09 28.77 4.26
CA PHE A 165 -23.58 27.73 5.15
C PHE A 165 -24.53 28.27 6.24
N GLU A 166 -24.26 29.45 6.77
CA GLU A 166 -25.15 30.11 7.76
C GLU A 166 -26.52 30.44 7.15
N ARG A 167 -26.58 30.80 5.89
CA ARG A 167 -27.84 31.04 5.17
C ARG A 167 -28.58 29.77 4.76
N GLY A 168 -27.99 28.57 5.03
CA GLY A 168 -28.60 27.29 4.68
C GLY A 168 -28.59 26.97 3.20
N GLU A 169 -27.83 27.68 2.39
CA GLU A 169 -27.71 27.45 0.94
C GLU A 169 -26.98 26.15 0.61
N LEU A 170 -26.06 25.72 1.50
CA LEU A 170 -25.31 24.45 1.42
C LEU A 170 -25.28 23.76 2.79
N SER A 171 -25.34 22.43 2.79
CA SER A 171 -25.18 21.62 3.99
C SER A 171 -23.70 21.46 4.35
N ARG A 172 -23.35 21.75 5.60
CA ARG A 172 -22.01 21.56 6.15
C ARG A 172 -21.64 20.08 6.21
N GLU A 173 -22.58 19.25 6.59
CA GLU A 173 -22.45 17.80 6.74
C GLU A 173 -22.19 17.13 5.38
N GLU A 174 -22.95 17.47 4.35
CA GLU A 174 -22.77 16.93 3.01
C GLU A 174 -21.41 17.33 2.41
N TYR A 175 -21.00 18.57 2.64
CA TYR A 175 -19.68 19.03 2.22
C TYR A 175 -18.59 18.25 2.96
N ALA A 176 -18.69 18.15 4.30
CA ALA A 176 -17.72 17.46 5.13
C ALA A 176 -17.60 15.96 4.75
N ASP A 177 -18.72 15.32 4.47
CA ASP A 177 -18.75 13.92 4.01
C ASP A 177 -17.99 13.76 2.69
N ARG A 178 -18.29 14.60 1.71
CA ARG A 178 -17.63 14.55 0.40
C ARG A 178 -16.13 14.82 0.48
N ALA A 179 -15.73 15.92 1.14
CA ALA A 179 -14.35 16.31 1.32
C ALA A 179 -13.56 15.30 2.17
N GLY A 180 -14.14 14.85 3.29
CA GLY A 180 -13.57 13.84 4.16
C GLY A 180 -13.38 12.48 3.45
N ARG A 181 -14.30 12.08 2.57
CA ARG A 181 -14.16 10.87 1.75
C ARG A 181 -13.01 10.96 0.77
N VAL A 182 -12.79 12.10 0.11
CA VAL A 182 -11.65 12.29 -0.79
C VAL A 182 -10.32 12.14 -0.03
N MET A 183 -10.21 12.77 1.14
CA MET A 183 -9.05 12.63 2.02
C MET A 183 -8.86 11.20 2.52
N GLY A 184 -9.96 10.51 2.81
CA GLY A 184 -9.95 9.10 3.20
C GLY A 184 -9.43 8.17 2.10
N LEU A 185 -9.87 8.36 0.85
CA LEU A 185 -9.40 7.61 -0.31
C LEU A 185 -7.90 7.82 -0.56
N ALA A 186 -7.40 9.04 -0.36
CA ALA A 186 -5.97 9.34 -0.46
C ALA A 186 -5.16 8.55 0.57
N ALA A 187 -5.60 8.55 1.82
CA ALA A 187 -4.96 7.80 2.90
C ALA A 187 -5.05 6.28 2.69
N GLU A 188 -6.17 5.75 2.20
CA GLU A 188 -6.33 4.33 1.86
C GLU A 188 -5.34 3.93 0.76
N SER A 189 -5.21 4.76 -0.29
CA SER A 189 -4.24 4.53 -1.36
C SER A 189 -2.81 4.51 -0.84
N PHE A 190 -2.45 5.40 0.06
CA PHE A 190 -1.14 5.41 0.71
C PHE A 190 -0.91 4.14 1.53
N ASN A 191 -1.88 3.73 2.34
CA ASN A 191 -1.80 2.51 3.13
C ASN A 191 -1.66 1.25 2.26
N ASP A 192 -2.32 1.18 1.10
CA ASP A 192 -2.15 0.07 0.16
C ASP A 192 -0.71 0.01 -0.38
N GLY A 193 -0.10 1.17 -0.68
CA GLY A 193 1.32 1.25 -1.06
C GLY A 193 2.25 0.76 0.05
N LEU A 194 2.00 1.17 1.31
CA LEU A 194 2.76 0.69 2.47
C LEU A 194 2.59 -0.82 2.68
N ARG A 195 1.39 -1.37 2.50
CA ARG A 195 1.16 -2.83 2.56
C ARG A 195 2.01 -3.57 1.54
N ALA A 196 2.13 -3.03 0.31
CA ALA A 196 3.02 -3.61 -0.70
C ALA A 196 4.50 -3.58 -0.26
N TYR A 197 4.96 -2.51 0.37
CA TYR A 197 6.31 -2.44 0.94
C TYR A 197 6.55 -3.52 2.01
N TYR A 198 5.59 -3.75 2.90
CA TYR A 198 5.70 -4.85 3.87
C TYR A 198 5.73 -6.21 3.18
N MET A 199 4.91 -6.41 2.13
CA MET A 199 4.92 -7.65 1.36
C MET A 199 6.23 -7.86 0.59
N ALA A 200 6.93 -6.79 0.18
CA ALA A 200 8.26 -6.91 -0.43
C ALA A 200 9.27 -7.58 0.53
N PHE A 201 9.19 -7.37 1.85
CA PHE A 201 10.03 -8.07 2.81
C PHE A 201 9.77 -9.58 2.83
N ALA A 202 8.52 -10.01 2.65
CA ALA A 202 8.23 -11.44 2.50
C ALA A 202 8.89 -12.02 1.23
N VAL A 203 8.84 -11.28 0.11
CA VAL A 203 9.50 -11.70 -1.15
C VAL A 203 11.01 -11.81 -0.98
N ILE A 204 11.65 -10.96 -0.18
CA ILE A 204 13.09 -11.09 0.15
C ILE A 204 13.36 -12.43 0.83
N GLY A 205 12.48 -12.89 1.72
CA GLY A 205 12.56 -14.23 2.34
C GLY A 205 12.59 -15.37 1.31
N TRP A 206 11.99 -15.19 0.13
CA TRP A 206 12.00 -16.19 -0.94
C TRP A 206 13.38 -16.46 -1.52
N PHE A 207 14.31 -15.51 -1.44
CA PHE A 207 15.70 -15.73 -1.89
C PHE A 207 16.43 -16.74 -1.00
N PHE A 208 16.00 -16.91 0.25
CA PHE A 208 16.56 -17.92 1.15
C PHE A 208 15.86 -19.26 0.97
N SER A 209 14.54 -19.33 1.05
CA SER A 209 13.78 -20.54 0.76
C SER A 209 12.29 -20.24 0.59
N PRO A 210 11.50 -21.16 -0.04
CA PRO A 210 10.04 -21.06 -0.10
C PRO A 210 9.39 -21.01 1.30
N LEU A 211 9.99 -21.69 2.29
CA LEU A 211 9.52 -21.70 3.67
C LEU A 211 9.64 -20.30 4.30
N TRP A 212 10.78 -19.62 4.15
CA TRP A 212 10.97 -18.25 4.64
C TRP A 212 10.02 -17.26 3.95
N PHE A 213 9.69 -17.50 2.69
CA PHE A 213 8.70 -16.71 1.99
C PHE A 213 7.30 -16.84 2.60
N VAL A 214 6.86 -18.08 2.90
CA VAL A 214 5.57 -18.35 3.57
C VAL A 214 5.54 -17.77 4.98
N VAL A 215 6.59 -18.01 5.78
CA VAL A 215 6.71 -17.49 7.14
C VAL A 215 6.73 -15.97 7.14
N GLY A 216 7.50 -15.35 6.24
CA GLY A 216 7.54 -13.90 6.04
C GLY A 216 6.18 -13.34 5.67
N THR A 217 5.46 -13.99 4.75
CA THR A 217 4.09 -13.60 4.37
C THR A 217 3.13 -13.64 5.56
N ALA A 218 3.14 -14.72 6.33
CA ALA A 218 2.30 -14.85 7.52
C ALA A 218 2.66 -13.80 8.58
N GLY A 219 3.96 -13.57 8.81
CA GLY A 219 4.46 -12.56 9.74
C GLY A 219 4.04 -11.14 9.34
N VAL A 220 4.15 -10.80 8.05
CA VAL A 220 3.71 -9.49 7.54
C VAL A 220 2.20 -9.32 7.72
N VAL A 221 1.40 -10.31 7.34
CA VAL A 221 -0.07 -10.25 7.51
C VAL A 221 -0.44 -10.09 8.99
N TYR A 222 0.24 -10.81 9.90
CA TYR A 222 0.04 -10.67 11.33
C TYR A 222 0.37 -9.25 11.84
N VAL A 223 1.51 -8.69 11.45
CA VAL A 223 1.90 -7.33 11.83
C VAL A 223 0.90 -6.30 11.31
N LEU A 224 0.47 -6.42 10.06
CA LEU A 224 -0.55 -5.54 9.46
C LEU A 224 -1.89 -5.64 10.21
N TYR A 225 -2.30 -6.86 10.58
CA TYR A 225 -3.51 -7.10 11.37
C TYR A 225 -3.43 -6.44 12.75
N GLN A 226 -2.33 -6.63 13.47
CA GLN A 226 -2.12 -6.01 14.78
C GLN A 226 -2.14 -4.48 14.71
N ARG A 227 -1.48 -3.89 13.72
CA ARG A 227 -1.46 -2.42 13.55
C ARG A 227 -2.81 -1.85 13.20
N GLU A 228 -3.61 -2.55 12.38
CA GLU A 228 -4.92 -2.05 11.92
C GLU A 228 -6.01 -2.18 12.99
N PHE A 229 -5.97 -3.26 13.80
CA PHE A 229 -7.09 -3.60 14.70
C PHE A 229 -6.76 -3.59 16.19
N HIS A 230 -5.47 -3.62 16.56
CA HIS A 230 -5.02 -3.76 17.95
C HIS A 230 -3.90 -2.77 18.33
N SER A 231 -3.76 -1.64 17.62
CA SER A 231 -2.74 -0.64 17.96
C SER A 231 -3.18 0.23 19.14
N ASP A 232 -2.18 0.65 19.96
CA ASP A 232 -2.40 1.59 21.06
C ASP A 232 -3.02 2.92 20.56
N VAL A 233 -2.61 3.36 19.37
CA VAL A 233 -3.19 4.55 18.72
C VAL A 233 -4.68 4.39 18.50
N LEU A 234 -5.13 3.20 18.06
CA LEU A 234 -6.56 2.93 17.89
C LEU A 234 -7.30 2.98 19.24
N ALA A 235 -6.70 2.45 20.30
CA ALA A 235 -7.27 2.48 21.64
C ALA A 235 -7.46 3.93 22.13
N VAL A 236 -6.42 4.77 21.98
CA VAL A 236 -6.48 6.20 22.34
C VAL A 236 -7.51 6.96 21.50
N LEU A 237 -7.56 6.75 20.19
CA LEU A 237 -8.51 7.44 19.31
C LEU A 237 -9.97 7.04 19.54
N LYS A 238 -10.21 5.86 20.13
CA LYS A 238 -11.56 5.39 20.51
C LYS A 238 -11.99 5.82 21.90
N SER A 239 -11.04 6.10 22.79
CA SER A 239 -11.31 6.62 24.14
C SER A 239 -11.64 8.11 24.11
N SER A 240 -12.50 8.55 23.18
CA SER A 240 -12.98 9.93 23.11
C SER A 240 -13.63 10.34 24.44
N PRO A 241 -13.39 11.58 24.92
CA PRO A 241 -14.01 12.09 26.13
C PRO A 241 -15.53 12.16 26.03
#